data_fedb90127df19206849c7f33159b57df
#
_entry.id   fedb90127df19206849c7f33159b57df
#
_cell.length_a   1.000
_cell.length_b   1.000
_cell.length_c   1.000
_cell.angle_alpha   90.00
_cell.angle_beta   90.00
_cell.angle_gamma   90.00
#
_symmetry.space_group_name_H-M   'P 1'
#
loop_
_entity.id
_entity.type
_entity.pdbx_description
1 polymer ?
#
loop_
_entity_poly.entity_id
_entity_poly.type
_entity_poly.pdbx_seq_one_letter_code
_entity_poly.pdbx_strand_id
1 'polypeptide(L)'
;RLNARIYQRAARRACRRLGFSEPTFINFLPMVPQFQARWPWRKLYYCVDRWDAFDTYDADLMTRLDELCCRSADLVVTTSAALQERARRYNENTHLVLHGVNHAHFASSLNGFERPDDLPSQGRIFGFIGLLGAWVDQGLLVRLARQHPEDQVVLIGGADVDVSALAA
;
A
#
# COMPACT_ATOMS: atom_id res chain seq x y z
N ARG A 1 0.40 13.92 22.28
CA ARG A 1 -0.60 13.35 23.25
C ARG A 1 -1.89 14.17 23.30
N LEU A 2 -1.85 15.50 23.24
CA LEU A 2 -3.04 16.38 23.28
C LEU A 2 -3.91 16.18 22.03
N ASN A 3 -3.30 16.19 20.85
CA ASN A 3 -4.02 16.02 19.58
C ASN A 3 -4.81 14.70 19.53
N ALA A 4 -4.22 13.58 19.98
CA ALA A 4 -4.92 12.31 20.01
C ALA A 4 -6.20 12.32 20.86
N ARG A 5 -6.19 13.07 21.98
CA ARG A 5 -7.38 13.23 22.84
C ARG A 5 -8.47 14.08 22.17
N ILE A 6 -8.07 15.14 21.47
CA ILE A 6 -9.01 16.01 20.73
C ILE A 6 -9.68 15.23 19.61
N TYR A 7 -8.89 14.57 18.77
CA TYR A 7 -9.40 13.75 17.67
C TYR A 7 -10.31 12.61 18.17
N GLN A 8 -9.93 11.95 19.25
CA GLN A 8 -10.75 10.90 19.83
C GLN A 8 -12.11 11.42 20.32
N ARG A 9 -12.14 12.57 20.99
CA ARG A 9 -13.40 13.19 21.43
C ARG A 9 -14.28 13.57 20.23
N ALA A 10 -13.69 14.15 19.20
CA ALA A 10 -14.39 14.53 17.97
C ALA A 10 -14.97 13.29 17.26
N ALA A 11 -14.16 12.25 17.07
CA ALA A 11 -14.59 10.99 16.45
C ALA A 11 -15.73 10.32 17.24
N ARG A 12 -15.59 10.20 18.55
CA ARG A 12 -16.68 9.64 19.39
C ARG A 12 -17.96 10.46 19.34
N ARG A 13 -17.87 11.79 19.26
CA ARG A 13 -19.05 12.65 19.08
C ARG A 13 -19.69 12.42 17.71
N ALA A 14 -18.91 12.29 16.66
CA ALA A 14 -19.40 11.98 15.32
C ALA A 14 -20.08 10.61 15.28
N CYS A 15 -19.45 9.58 15.85
CA CYS A 15 -20.06 8.23 15.94
C CYS A 15 -21.44 8.27 16.63
N ARG A 16 -21.53 8.95 17.77
CA ARG A 16 -22.83 9.08 18.48
C ARG A 16 -23.88 9.81 17.65
N ARG A 17 -23.49 10.88 16.92
CA ARG A 17 -24.43 11.62 16.05
C ARG A 17 -24.94 10.76 14.89
N LEU A 18 -24.11 9.83 14.41
CA LEU A 18 -24.44 8.90 13.32
C LEU A 18 -25.09 7.60 13.82
N GLY A 19 -25.39 7.48 15.12
CA GLY A 19 -26.05 6.33 15.70
C GLY A 19 -25.16 5.09 15.90
N PHE A 20 -23.84 5.23 15.78
CA PHE A 20 -22.92 4.11 16.07
C PHE A 20 -22.75 3.94 17.60
N SER A 21 -23.00 2.74 18.11
CA SER A 21 -22.84 2.41 19.54
C SER A 21 -21.42 1.99 19.87
N GLU A 22 -20.85 1.04 19.12
CA GLU A 22 -19.52 0.45 19.34
C GLU A 22 -18.76 0.28 18.03
N PRO A 23 -18.38 1.38 17.35
CA PRO A 23 -17.74 1.30 16.05
C PRO A 23 -16.33 0.72 16.14
N THR A 24 -16.01 -0.21 15.25
CA THR A 24 -14.64 -0.69 15.06
C THR A 24 -13.78 0.40 14.42
N PHE A 25 -12.62 0.67 15.01
CA PHE A 25 -11.62 1.54 14.41
C PHE A 25 -10.69 0.70 13.52
N ILE A 26 -10.66 1.02 12.22
CA ILE A 26 -9.75 0.40 11.27
C ILE A 26 -8.65 1.42 10.96
N ASN A 27 -7.41 1.05 11.24
CA ASN A 27 -6.23 1.88 11.01
C ASN A 27 -5.38 1.28 9.90
N PHE A 28 -5.09 2.06 8.85
CA PHE A 28 -4.23 1.66 7.72
C PHE A 28 -2.83 2.25 7.80
N LEU A 29 -2.61 3.26 8.67
CA LEU A 29 -1.36 4.01 8.72
C LEU A 29 -0.77 3.98 10.13
N PRO A 30 0.54 3.76 10.30
CA PRO A 30 1.16 3.72 11.62
C PRO A 30 1.26 5.10 12.31
N MET A 31 0.72 6.16 11.72
CA MET A 31 0.89 7.54 12.20
C MET A 31 0.04 7.92 13.41
N VAL A 32 -0.93 7.08 13.80
CA VAL A 32 -1.88 7.39 14.87
C VAL A 32 -1.97 6.37 16.00
N PRO A 33 -0.84 5.78 16.47
CA PRO A 33 -0.89 4.71 17.47
C PRO A 33 -1.50 5.16 18.80
N GLN A 34 -1.29 6.43 19.20
CA GLN A 34 -1.87 6.97 20.44
C GLN A 34 -3.39 7.16 20.35
N PHE A 35 -3.91 7.43 19.15
CA PHE A 35 -5.35 7.47 18.91
C PHE A 35 -5.92 6.05 18.96
N GLN A 36 -5.32 5.13 18.24
CA GLN A 36 -5.70 3.73 18.22
C GLN A 36 -5.70 3.11 19.64
N ALA A 37 -4.62 3.25 20.39
CA ALA A 37 -4.49 2.70 21.74
C ALA A 37 -5.56 3.22 22.72
N ARG A 38 -6.10 4.41 22.48
CA ARG A 38 -7.14 5.03 23.32
C ARG A 38 -8.56 4.79 22.81
N TRP A 39 -8.73 4.17 21.64
CA TRP A 39 -10.04 3.85 21.11
C TRP A 39 -10.73 2.85 22.04
N PRO A 40 -11.96 3.13 22.52
CA PRO A 40 -12.57 2.32 23.59
C PRO A 40 -13.17 1.00 23.13
N TRP A 41 -13.39 0.86 21.83
CA TRP A 41 -13.99 -0.32 21.22
C TRP A 41 -12.96 -1.07 20.38
N ARG A 42 -13.40 -1.98 19.51
CA ARG A 42 -12.52 -2.81 18.68
C ARG A 42 -11.60 -1.99 17.78
N LYS A 43 -10.36 -2.43 17.70
CA LYS A 43 -9.27 -1.82 16.93
C LYS A 43 -8.66 -2.86 16.01
N LEU A 44 -8.73 -2.58 14.71
CA LEU A 44 -8.05 -3.36 13.69
C LEU A 44 -6.92 -2.51 13.11
N TYR A 45 -5.71 -3.05 13.10
CA TYR A 45 -4.61 -2.49 12.34
C TYR A 45 -4.43 -3.28 11.05
N TYR A 46 -4.65 -2.62 9.91
CA TYR A 46 -4.46 -3.19 8.58
C TYR A 46 -3.12 -2.72 8.04
N CYS A 47 -2.07 -3.53 8.28
CA CYS A 47 -0.72 -3.26 7.86
C CYS A 47 -0.56 -3.64 6.38
N VAL A 48 -0.58 -2.67 5.49
CA VAL A 48 -0.58 -2.85 4.04
C VAL A 48 0.81 -2.75 3.42
N ASP A 49 1.71 -1.95 4.05
CA ASP A 49 3.02 -1.64 3.51
C ASP A 49 4.12 -1.62 4.57
N ARG A 50 5.35 -1.68 4.11
CA ARG A 50 6.56 -1.41 4.88
C ARG A 50 6.84 0.09 4.91
N TRP A 51 6.15 0.82 5.78
CA TRP A 51 6.25 2.28 5.90
C TRP A 51 7.67 2.77 6.21
N ASP A 52 8.48 1.95 6.88
CA ASP A 52 9.89 2.18 7.17
C ASP A 52 10.81 2.03 5.95
N ALA A 53 10.31 1.55 4.82
CA ALA A 53 11.06 1.40 3.57
C ALA A 53 10.89 2.56 2.59
N PHE A 54 10.02 3.53 2.90
CA PHE A 54 9.82 4.70 2.06
C PHE A 54 10.80 5.81 2.45
N ASP A 55 11.60 6.30 1.49
CA ASP A 55 12.62 7.33 1.70
C ASP A 55 12.06 8.67 2.22
N THR A 56 10.75 8.90 2.05
CA THR A 56 10.06 10.11 2.53
C THR A 56 9.81 10.12 4.03
N TYR A 57 10.03 9.02 4.74
CA TYR A 57 9.79 8.87 6.16
C TYR A 57 11.06 8.54 6.93
N ASP A 58 11.11 8.93 8.20
CA ASP A 58 12.12 8.44 9.15
C ASP A 58 11.84 6.96 9.45
N ALA A 59 12.72 6.08 8.99
CA ALA A 59 12.58 4.63 9.08
C ALA A 59 12.45 4.13 10.52
N ASP A 60 13.27 4.69 11.44
CA ASP A 60 13.25 4.31 12.87
C ASP A 60 11.95 4.75 13.55
N LEU A 61 11.47 5.94 13.18
CA LEU A 61 10.19 6.44 13.68
C LEU A 61 9.05 5.56 13.17
N MET A 62 9.00 5.27 11.88
CA MET A 62 7.94 4.42 11.29
C MET A 62 7.94 3.02 11.90
N THR A 63 9.11 2.41 12.09
CA THR A 63 9.24 1.12 12.76
C THR A 63 8.61 1.14 14.17
N ARG A 64 8.93 2.16 14.98
CA ARG A 64 8.36 2.29 16.33
C ARG A 64 6.85 2.55 16.33
N LEU A 65 6.36 3.34 15.37
CA LEU A 65 4.92 3.63 15.27
C LEU A 65 4.14 2.40 14.81
N ASP A 66 4.67 1.62 13.86
CA ASP A 66 4.11 0.35 13.40
C ASP A 66 4.01 -0.68 14.55
N GLU A 67 5.10 -0.84 15.31
CA GLU A 67 5.09 -1.67 16.53
C GLU A 67 3.99 -1.26 17.51
N LEU A 68 3.85 0.04 17.80
CA LEU A 68 2.82 0.54 18.69
C LEU A 68 1.40 0.29 18.17
N CYS A 69 1.20 0.38 16.85
CA CYS A 69 -0.06 0.02 16.21
C CYS A 69 -0.36 -1.47 16.34
N CYS A 70 0.63 -2.34 16.06
CA CYS A 70 0.48 -3.78 16.24
C CYS A 70 0.12 -4.13 17.69
N ARG A 71 0.86 -3.62 18.68
CA ARG A 71 0.63 -3.91 20.11
C ARG A 71 -0.72 -3.41 20.63
N SER A 72 -1.23 -2.30 20.09
CA SER A 72 -2.47 -1.69 20.55
C SER A 72 -3.72 -2.15 19.81
N ALA A 73 -3.58 -2.94 18.77
CA ALA A 73 -4.70 -3.51 18.01
C ALA A 73 -5.26 -4.78 18.69
N ASP A 74 -6.57 -4.99 18.58
CA ASP A 74 -7.20 -6.26 18.98
C ASP A 74 -7.01 -7.33 17.89
N LEU A 75 -6.82 -6.87 16.63
CA LEU A 75 -6.56 -7.70 15.46
C LEU A 75 -5.61 -6.96 14.53
N VAL A 76 -4.60 -7.64 14.01
CA VAL A 76 -3.75 -7.17 12.93
C VAL A 76 -4.02 -7.97 11.67
N VAL A 77 -4.25 -7.28 10.56
CA VAL A 77 -4.35 -7.87 9.23
C VAL A 77 -3.16 -7.39 8.42
N THR A 78 -2.53 -8.29 7.68
CA THR A 78 -1.36 -8.00 6.85
C THR A 78 -1.58 -8.50 5.43
N THR A 79 -0.93 -7.86 4.46
CA THR A 79 -1.11 -8.15 3.03
C THR A 79 -0.02 -9.03 2.44
N SER A 80 1.03 -9.34 3.22
CA SER A 80 2.11 -10.24 2.80
C SER A 80 2.63 -11.09 3.96
N ALA A 81 3.25 -12.22 3.63
CA ALA A 81 3.85 -13.10 4.64
C ALA A 81 4.97 -12.41 5.43
N ALA A 82 5.77 -11.56 4.77
CA ALA A 82 6.83 -10.80 5.43
C ALA A 82 6.27 -9.80 6.47
N LEU A 83 5.18 -9.10 6.15
CA LEU A 83 4.49 -8.22 7.09
C LEU A 83 3.86 -9.03 8.24
N GLN A 84 3.31 -10.21 7.94
CA GLN A 84 2.74 -11.08 8.96
C GLN A 84 3.80 -11.55 9.96
N GLU A 85 4.93 -12.03 9.49
CA GLU A 85 6.04 -12.47 10.36
C GLU A 85 6.52 -11.33 11.25
N ARG A 86 6.66 -10.13 10.71
CA ARG A 86 7.03 -8.94 11.48
C ARG A 86 6.00 -8.58 12.53
N ALA A 87 4.72 -8.50 12.16
CA ALA A 87 3.64 -8.08 13.05
C ALA A 87 3.37 -9.09 14.18
N ARG A 88 3.54 -10.39 13.93
CA ARG A 88 3.39 -11.45 14.93
C ARG A 88 4.34 -11.33 16.12
N ARG A 89 5.47 -10.66 15.95
CA ARG A 89 6.39 -10.37 17.08
C ARG A 89 5.76 -9.45 18.14
N TYR A 90 4.72 -8.71 17.74
CA TYR A 90 4.07 -7.70 18.57
C TYR A 90 2.62 -8.00 18.90
N ASN A 91 1.95 -8.83 18.07
CA ASN A 91 0.56 -9.20 18.23
C ASN A 91 0.32 -10.60 17.65
N GLU A 92 0.04 -11.58 18.52
CA GLU A 92 -0.22 -12.96 18.09
C GLU A 92 -1.50 -13.09 17.26
N ASN A 93 -2.50 -12.20 17.51
CA ASN A 93 -3.74 -12.15 16.72
C ASN A 93 -3.50 -11.41 15.39
N THR A 94 -2.58 -11.94 14.57
CA THR A 94 -2.19 -11.41 13.26
C THR A 94 -2.52 -12.40 12.15
N HIS A 95 -3.28 -11.93 11.17
CA HIS A 95 -3.76 -12.74 10.06
C HIS A 95 -3.31 -12.18 8.71
N LEU A 96 -2.95 -13.10 7.81
CA LEU A 96 -2.64 -12.77 6.41
C LEU A 96 -3.93 -12.73 5.60
N VAL A 97 -4.22 -11.58 4.99
CA VAL A 97 -5.31 -11.41 4.03
C VAL A 97 -4.72 -10.67 2.83
N LEU A 98 -4.51 -11.39 1.75
CA LEU A 98 -3.96 -10.84 0.50
C LEU A 98 -4.92 -9.84 -0.12
N HIS A 99 -4.39 -8.92 -0.93
CA HIS A 99 -5.22 -8.01 -1.71
C HIS A 99 -6.14 -8.79 -2.66
N GLY A 100 -7.39 -8.38 -2.69
CA GLY A 100 -8.36 -8.90 -3.65
C GLY A 100 -8.21 -8.22 -5.02
N VAL A 101 -8.65 -8.92 -6.05
CA VAL A 101 -8.74 -8.40 -7.42
C VAL A 101 -10.11 -8.75 -8.00
N ASN A 102 -10.63 -7.88 -8.84
CA ASN A 102 -11.83 -8.21 -9.63
C ASN A 102 -11.42 -9.16 -10.77
N HIS A 103 -11.34 -10.45 -10.45
CA HIS A 103 -10.91 -11.48 -11.39
C HIS A 103 -11.76 -11.49 -12.67
N ALA A 104 -13.08 -11.35 -12.59
CA ALA A 104 -13.96 -11.34 -13.76
C ALA A 104 -13.63 -10.19 -14.71
N HIS A 105 -13.37 -9.00 -14.16
CA HIS A 105 -12.97 -7.82 -14.94
C HIS A 105 -11.64 -8.04 -15.66
N PHE A 106 -10.61 -8.49 -14.95
CA PHE A 106 -9.29 -8.70 -15.57
C PHE A 106 -9.26 -9.91 -16.51
N ALA A 107 -9.96 -11.01 -16.19
CA ALA A 107 -10.05 -12.17 -17.05
C ALA A 107 -10.84 -11.88 -18.34
N SER A 108 -11.74 -10.90 -18.35
CA SER A 108 -12.48 -10.54 -19.57
C SER A 108 -11.58 -10.04 -20.68
N SER A 109 -10.39 -9.52 -20.37
CA SER A 109 -9.40 -9.11 -21.37
C SER A 109 -8.92 -10.25 -22.27
N LEU A 110 -8.99 -11.49 -21.79
CA LEU A 110 -8.68 -12.69 -22.59
C LEU A 110 -9.71 -12.97 -23.69
N ASN A 111 -10.91 -12.40 -23.59
CA ASN A 111 -12.01 -12.60 -24.53
C ASN A 111 -12.06 -11.58 -25.68
N GLY A 112 -10.97 -10.85 -25.90
CA GLY A 112 -10.82 -9.96 -27.04
C GLY A 112 -11.29 -8.53 -26.79
N PHE A 113 -10.58 -7.79 -25.92
CA PHE A 113 -10.66 -6.34 -25.98
C PHE A 113 -9.97 -5.82 -27.23
N GLU A 114 -10.55 -4.76 -27.79
CA GLU A 114 -9.89 -4.01 -28.83
C GLU A 114 -8.58 -3.44 -28.30
N ARG A 115 -7.48 -3.70 -29.01
CA ARG A 115 -6.15 -3.21 -28.59
C ARG A 115 -6.14 -1.70 -28.68
N PRO A 116 -5.69 -0.96 -27.66
CA PRO A 116 -5.51 0.47 -27.73
C PRO A 116 -4.58 0.88 -28.88
N ASP A 117 -4.95 1.92 -29.62
CA ASP A 117 -4.23 2.38 -30.81
C ASP A 117 -2.84 2.97 -30.48
N ASP A 118 -2.66 3.43 -29.24
CA ASP A 118 -1.41 4.00 -28.73
C ASP A 118 -0.39 2.94 -28.25
N LEU A 119 -0.78 1.65 -28.25
CA LEU A 119 0.16 0.58 -27.96
C LEU A 119 0.95 0.16 -29.20
N PRO A 120 2.27 -0.11 -29.06
CA PRO A 120 3.12 -0.59 -30.14
C PRO A 120 2.53 -1.83 -30.82
N SER A 121 2.46 -1.84 -32.13
CA SER A 121 1.84 -2.95 -32.91
C SER A 121 2.77 -4.12 -33.17
N GLN A 122 4.07 -3.97 -32.99
CA GLN A 122 5.11 -4.97 -33.26
C GLN A 122 5.95 -5.27 -32.03
N GLY A 123 6.54 -6.46 -31.99
CA GLY A 123 7.36 -6.94 -30.89
C GLY A 123 6.53 -7.39 -29.67
N ARG A 124 7.21 -7.94 -28.68
CA ARG A 124 6.62 -8.23 -27.37
C ARG A 124 6.56 -6.92 -26.57
N ILE A 125 5.59 -6.81 -25.69
CA ILE A 125 5.48 -5.68 -24.78
C ILE A 125 5.89 -6.11 -23.38
N PHE A 126 6.90 -5.44 -22.82
CA PHE A 126 7.20 -5.47 -21.39
C PHE A 126 6.50 -4.28 -20.75
N GLY A 127 5.34 -4.53 -20.15
CA GLY A 127 4.48 -3.48 -19.59
C GLY A 127 4.72 -3.27 -18.09
N PHE A 128 4.81 -2.02 -17.67
CA PHE A 128 4.71 -1.60 -16.28
C PHE A 128 3.54 -0.63 -16.14
N ILE A 129 2.68 -0.88 -15.16
CA ILE A 129 1.58 0.04 -14.82
C ILE A 129 1.71 0.42 -13.35
N GLY A 130 1.93 1.69 -13.06
CA GLY A 130 2.09 2.20 -11.70
C GLY A 130 2.85 3.51 -11.62
N LEU A 131 3.15 3.94 -10.40
CA LEU A 131 3.98 5.11 -10.15
C LEU A 131 5.47 4.74 -10.33
N LEU A 132 6.18 5.46 -11.19
CA LEU A 132 7.63 5.38 -11.33
C LEU A 132 8.28 6.15 -10.17
N GLY A 133 8.49 5.45 -9.08
CA GLY A 133 9.14 5.98 -7.87
C GLY A 133 10.56 5.45 -7.71
N ALA A 134 11.22 5.87 -6.62
CA ALA A 134 12.60 5.46 -6.29
C ALA A 134 12.81 3.93 -6.16
N TRP A 135 11.74 3.18 -5.96
CA TRP A 135 11.75 1.71 -5.88
C TRP A 135 11.80 1.00 -7.24
N VAL A 136 11.67 1.74 -8.37
CA VAL A 136 11.74 1.19 -9.73
C VAL A 136 13.17 1.27 -10.23
N ASP A 137 13.78 0.13 -10.53
CA ASP A 137 15.14 0.08 -11.13
C ASP A 137 15.09 0.52 -12.61
N GLN A 138 15.23 1.82 -12.83
CA GLN A 138 15.27 2.38 -14.19
C GLN A 138 16.43 1.82 -15.02
N GLY A 139 17.57 1.51 -14.38
CA GLY A 139 18.70 0.91 -15.06
C GLY A 139 18.38 -0.49 -15.61
N LEU A 140 17.56 -1.25 -14.91
CA LEU A 140 17.05 -2.53 -15.41
C LEU A 140 16.17 -2.34 -16.65
N LEU A 141 15.25 -1.36 -16.64
CA LEU A 141 14.38 -1.06 -17.78
C LEU A 141 15.18 -0.65 -19.02
N VAL A 142 16.19 0.21 -18.85
CA VAL A 142 17.13 0.60 -19.95
C VAL A 142 17.89 -0.59 -20.48
N ARG A 143 18.42 -1.45 -19.59
CA ARG A 143 19.12 -2.68 -20.04
C ARG A 143 18.20 -3.62 -20.79
N LEU A 144 16.96 -3.79 -20.32
CA LEU A 144 15.95 -4.61 -20.98
C LEU A 144 15.68 -4.13 -22.41
N ALA A 145 15.40 -2.83 -22.57
CA ALA A 145 15.16 -2.23 -23.89
C ALA A 145 16.37 -2.39 -24.84
N ARG A 146 17.59 -2.22 -24.34
CA ARG A 146 18.82 -2.37 -25.15
C ARG A 146 19.12 -3.81 -25.55
N GLN A 147 18.77 -4.78 -24.70
CA GLN A 147 19.02 -6.22 -24.97
C GLN A 147 17.94 -6.82 -25.89
N HIS A 148 16.80 -6.18 -26.01
CA HIS A 148 15.66 -6.62 -26.80
C HIS A 148 15.17 -5.49 -27.72
N PRO A 149 15.97 -5.06 -28.71
CA PRO A 149 15.61 -3.92 -29.55
C PRO A 149 14.39 -4.17 -30.46
N GLU A 150 14.02 -5.43 -30.67
CA GLU A 150 12.81 -5.84 -31.38
C GLU A 150 11.52 -5.77 -30.53
N ASP A 151 11.67 -5.63 -29.22
CA ASP A 151 10.56 -5.58 -28.26
C ASP A 151 10.33 -4.15 -27.77
N GLN A 152 9.24 -3.95 -27.06
CA GLN A 152 8.82 -2.66 -26.56
C GLN A 152 8.71 -2.63 -25.05
N VAL A 153 9.29 -1.63 -24.40
CA VAL A 153 9.07 -1.35 -22.98
C VAL A 153 8.03 -0.24 -22.85
N VAL A 154 6.87 -0.56 -22.31
CA VAL A 154 5.75 0.38 -22.17
C VAL A 154 5.52 0.67 -20.69
N LEU A 155 5.60 1.95 -20.33
CA LEU A 155 5.45 2.43 -18.96
C LEU A 155 4.20 3.31 -18.88
N ILE A 156 3.25 2.94 -18.02
CA ILE A 156 1.97 3.65 -17.88
C ILE A 156 1.81 4.11 -16.45
N GLY A 157 1.76 5.42 -16.23
CA GLY A 157 1.54 6.04 -14.93
C GLY A 157 2.29 7.36 -14.75
N GLY A 158 2.22 7.90 -13.54
CA GLY A 158 2.99 9.08 -13.16
C GLY A 158 4.44 8.74 -12.78
N ALA A 159 5.28 9.77 -12.66
CA ALA A 159 6.63 9.67 -12.12
C ALA A 159 6.82 10.72 -11.03
N ASP A 160 7.41 10.34 -9.91
CA ASP A 160 7.83 11.22 -8.82
C ASP A 160 9.38 11.31 -8.70
N VAL A 161 10.07 10.72 -9.67
CA VAL A 161 11.53 10.76 -9.85
C VAL A 161 11.89 11.22 -11.25
N ASP A 162 13.15 11.62 -11.46
CA ASP A 162 13.65 11.91 -12.80
C ASP A 162 13.65 10.63 -13.66
N VAL A 163 12.96 10.68 -14.79
CA VAL A 163 12.83 9.57 -15.74
C VAL A 163 13.52 9.85 -17.08
N SER A 164 14.35 10.87 -17.14
CA SER A 164 15.06 11.27 -18.38
C SER A 164 15.89 10.14 -19.00
N ALA A 165 16.42 9.24 -18.19
CA ALA A 165 17.15 8.05 -18.65
C ALA A 165 16.29 7.04 -19.41
N LEU A 166 14.96 7.11 -19.29
CA LEU A 166 14.00 6.22 -19.94
C LEU A 166 13.51 6.77 -21.29
N ALA A 167 13.81 8.03 -21.60
CA ALA A 167 13.42 8.70 -22.85
C ALA A 167 14.47 8.58 -23.97
N ALA A 168 15.56 7.82 -23.74
CA ALA A 168 16.72 7.72 -24.63
C ALA A 168 16.63 6.52 -25.59
#